data_a4f11c22cd3537dbcf29d00724e47351
#
_entry.id   a4f11c22cd3537dbcf29d00724e47351
#
_cell.length_a   1.000
_cell.length_b   1.000
_cell.length_c   1.000
_cell.angle_alpha   90.00
_cell.angle_beta   90.00
_cell.angle_gamma   90.00
#
_symmetry.space_group_name_H-M   'P 1'
#
loop_
_entity.id
_entity.type
_entity.pdbx_description
1 polymer ?
#
loop_
_entity_poly.entity_id
_entity_poly.type
_entity_poly.pdbx_seq_one_letter_code
_entity_poly.pdbx_strand_id
1 'polypeptide(L)'
;MDRVRGKCCFIVCVALLALPIAGRTQKIRLSDTNSSVGHGYAPADHVPPALLAAKTVFLSNAGADSGLFPQPFTGDPNRGYAGLYAALQTSGKHELVDAPEKADLVLELRLIAPNGPSGANKQNGASDPLPMFRLTIYDQRTHYILWALTESIDVAILQKTHDRNFDQALLNLAYDFDQVTGKLPPPNPPASH
;
A
#
# COMPACT_ATOMS: atom_id res chain seq x y z
N MET A 1 -39.41 -69.27 -21.54
CA MET A 1 -38.54 -69.68 -22.67
C MET A 1 -37.27 -68.92 -22.50
N ASP A 2 -36.37 -69.57 -21.90
CA ASP A 2 -35.14 -70.20 -22.44
C ASP A 2 -34.02 -69.25 -22.69
N ARG A 3 -33.08 -69.46 -21.86
CA ARG A 3 -31.68 -69.98 -22.02
C ARG A 3 -30.71 -68.93 -22.49
N VAL A 4 -29.46 -68.85 -22.14
CA VAL A 4 -28.47 -69.73 -21.48
C VAL A 4 -27.13 -68.96 -21.46
N ARG A 5 -26.41 -69.04 -20.39
CA ARG A 5 -24.98 -69.28 -20.21
C ARG A 5 -23.94 -68.52 -21.05
N GLY A 6 -22.96 -67.99 -20.36
CA GLY A 6 -21.64 -67.75 -20.88
C GLY A 6 -20.68 -67.19 -19.79
N LYS A 7 -20.09 -68.13 -19.02
CA LYS A 7 -18.95 -67.88 -18.14
C LYS A 7 -17.71 -67.70 -19.02
N CYS A 8 -16.90 -66.70 -18.77
CA CYS A 8 -15.47 -66.75 -19.03
C CYS A 8 -14.75 -65.90 -18.00
N CYS A 9 -14.07 -66.64 -17.10
CA CYS A 9 -13.02 -66.13 -16.25
C CYS A 9 -11.82 -65.72 -17.10
N PHE A 10 -11.38 -64.51 -16.97
CA PHE A 10 -10.01 -64.14 -17.27
C PHE A 10 -9.42 -63.44 -16.06
N ILE A 11 -8.67 -64.23 -15.30
CA ILE A 11 -7.77 -63.74 -14.26
C ILE A 11 -6.55 -63.16 -14.99
N VAL A 12 -6.42 -61.87 -15.03
CA VAL A 12 -5.15 -61.22 -15.41
C VAL A 12 -4.51 -60.71 -14.13
N CYS A 13 -3.55 -61.47 -13.66
CA CYS A 13 -2.61 -61.03 -12.63
C CYS A 13 -1.75 -59.90 -13.20
N VAL A 14 -2.03 -58.66 -12.82
CA VAL A 14 -1.09 -57.56 -13.05
C VAL A 14 -0.30 -57.38 -11.76
N ALA A 15 0.97 -57.81 -11.81
CA ALA A 15 1.92 -57.54 -10.77
C ALA A 15 2.25 -56.05 -10.75
N LEU A 16 1.73 -55.34 -9.74
CA LEU A 16 2.12 -53.97 -9.46
C LEU A 16 3.53 -53.97 -8.80
N LEU A 17 4.51 -53.59 -9.58
CA LEU A 17 5.83 -53.20 -9.09
C LEU A 17 5.69 -51.90 -8.27
N ALA A 18 5.71 -52.03 -6.95
CA ALA A 18 5.81 -50.90 -6.04
C ALA A 18 7.22 -50.31 -6.09
N LEU A 19 7.42 -49.26 -6.85
CA LEU A 19 8.61 -48.41 -6.74
C LEU A 19 8.42 -47.47 -5.54
N PRO A 20 9.37 -47.43 -4.60
CA PRO A 20 9.35 -46.45 -3.54
C PRO A 20 9.69 -45.08 -4.13
N ILE A 21 8.69 -44.24 -4.32
CA ILE A 21 8.91 -42.82 -4.57
C ILE A 21 9.44 -42.25 -3.27
N ALA A 22 10.76 -42.07 -3.19
CA ALA A 22 11.40 -41.28 -2.16
C ALA A 22 10.94 -39.82 -2.33
N GLY A 23 9.80 -39.49 -1.73
CA GLY A 23 9.31 -38.14 -1.61
C GLY A 23 10.31 -37.33 -0.79
N ARG A 24 11.18 -36.56 -1.47
CA ARG A 24 11.89 -35.45 -0.83
C ARG A 24 10.84 -34.45 -0.42
N THR A 25 10.42 -34.50 0.83
CA THR A 25 9.71 -33.41 1.49
C THR A 25 10.67 -32.21 1.52
N GLN A 26 10.60 -31.38 0.50
CA GLN A 26 11.14 -30.02 0.61
C GLN A 26 10.31 -29.33 1.67
N LYS A 27 10.91 -29.21 2.83
CA LYS A 27 10.43 -28.34 3.89
C LYS A 27 10.52 -26.93 3.31
N ILE A 28 9.42 -26.45 2.72
CA ILE A 28 9.26 -25.04 2.37
C ILE A 28 9.32 -24.35 3.73
N ARG A 29 10.47 -23.78 4.06
CA ARG A 29 10.53 -22.74 5.06
C ARG A 29 9.67 -21.63 4.47
N LEU A 30 8.45 -21.47 4.98
CA LEU A 30 7.83 -20.15 4.98
C LEU A 30 8.83 -19.27 5.74
N SER A 31 9.69 -18.61 5.01
CA SER A 31 10.31 -17.41 5.53
C SER A 31 9.14 -16.55 5.96
N ASP A 32 9.08 -16.26 7.24
CA ASP A 32 8.29 -15.16 7.75
C ASP A 32 8.75 -13.92 6.99
N THR A 33 8.20 -13.73 5.81
CA THR A 33 8.14 -12.44 5.19
C THR A 33 7.13 -11.67 6.02
N ASN A 34 7.56 -11.24 7.19
CA ASN A 34 7.17 -9.95 7.68
C ASN A 34 7.61 -8.99 6.57
N SER A 35 6.80 -8.93 5.55
CA SER A 35 6.82 -7.83 4.61
C SER A 35 6.32 -6.63 5.39
N SER A 36 7.18 -6.09 6.27
CA SER A 36 7.24 -4.65 6.34
C SER A 36 7.42 -4.26 4.87
N VAL A 37 6.38 -3.73 4.26
CA VAL A 37 6.48 -3.03 2.99
C VAL A 37 7.54 -1.98 3.28
N GLY A 38 8.78 -2.33 2.99
CA GLY A 38 9.89 -1.41 3.11
C GLY A 38 9.53 -0.30 2.16
N HIS A 39 9.22 0.87 2.71
CA HIS A 39 9.08 2.08 1.95
C HIS A 39 10.40 2.22 1.21
N GLY A 40 10.41 1.77 -0.03
CA GLY A 40 11.60 1.76 -0.87
C GLY A 40 11.91 3.19 -1.26
N TYR A 41 12.64 3.89 -0.38
CA TYR A 41 13.19 5.17 -0.75
C TYR A 41 14.13 4.99 -1.93
N ALA A 42 13.95 5.83 -2.95
CA ALA A 42 14.98 5.98 -3.94
C ALA A 42 16.29 6.36 -3.24
N PRO A 43 17.43 5.84 -3.70
CA PRO A 43 18.72 6.27 -3.17
C PRO A 43 18.78 7.80 -3.13
N ALA A 44 19.38 8.36 -2.10
CA ALA A 44 19.46 9.82 -1.90
C ALA A 44 20.00 10.59 -3.14
N ASP A 45 20.80 9.93 -3.95
CA ASP A 45 21.38 10.47 -5.20
C ASP A 45 20.34 10.75 -6.29
N HIS A 46 19.10 10.27 -6.14
CA HIS A 46 18.03 10.43 -7.14
C HIS A 46 16.93 11.38 -6.68
N VAL A 47 17.01 11.90 -5.47
CA VAL A 47 16.04 12.88 -4.96
C VAL A 47 16.29 14.24 -5.62
N PRO A 48 15.29 14.84 -6.29
CA PRO A 48 15.44 16.15 -6.90
C PRO A 48 15.91 17.20 -5.89
N PRO A 49 16.92 18.03 -6.22
CA PRO A 49 17.43 19.07 -5.30
C PRO A 49 16.35 20.04 -4.79
N ALA A 50 15.31 20.28 -5.60
CA ALA A 50 14.20 21.14 -5.22
C ALA A 50 13.43 20.60 -4.00
N LEU A 51 13.30 19.28 -3.84
CA LEU A 51 12.70 18.67 -2.65
C LEU A 51 13.54 18.93 -1.40
N LEU A 52 14.86 18.77 -1.51
CA LEU A 52 15.77 18.93 -0.38
C LEU A 52 15.90 20.41 0.06
N ALA A 53 15.76 21.34 -0.89
CA ALA A 53 15.88 22.78 -0.63
C ALA A 53 14.59 23.42 -0.10
N ALA A 54 13.45 22.75 -0.24
CA ALA A 54 12.14 23.29 0.09
C ALA A 54 11.99 23.62 1.57
N LYS A 55 11.38 24.76 1.86
CA LYS A 55 11.07 25.25 3.21
C LYS A 55 9.57 25.45 3.41
N THR A 56 8.88 25.94 2.37
CA THR A 56 7.47 26.26 2.40
C THR A 56 6.68 25.26 1.55
N VAL A 57 5.52 24.84 2.05
CA VAL A 57 4.66 23.89 1.36
C VAL A 57 3.20 24.35 1.41
N PHE A 58 2.51 24.19 0.30
CA PHE A 58 1.07 24.37 0.19
C PHE A 58 0.41 23.00 0.05
N LEU A 59 -0.57 22.69 0.91
CA LEU A 59 -1.32 21.44 0.82
C LEU A 59 -2.62 21.66 0.06
N SER A 60 -2.83 20.93 -1.02
CA SER A 60 -4.02 20.90 -1.85
C SER A 60 -4.84 19.64 -1.61
N ASN A 61 -6.16 19.75 -1.64
CA ASN A 61 -7.08 18.63 -1.48
C ASN A 61 -7.63 18.21 -2.85
N ALA A 62 -7.20 17.08 -3.37
CA ALA A 62 -7.75 16.47 -4.59
C ALA A 62 -8.92 15.51 -4.29
N GLY A 63 -9.40 15.48 -3.05
CA GLY A 63 -10.56 14.72 -2.64
C GLY A 63 -10.32 13.22 -2.46
N ALA A 64 -11.44 12.48 -2.56
CA ALA A 64 -11.45 11.03 -2.41
C ALA A 64 -12.31 10.38 -3.51
N ASP A 65 -11.97 9.15 -3.86
CA ASP A 65 -12.78 8.35 -4.76
C ASP A 65 -14.15 8.06 -4.11
N SER A 66 -15.18 7.94 -4.95
CA SER A 66 -16.54 7.69 -4.49
C SER A 66 -16.68 6.39 -3.72
N GLY A 67 -17.56 6.38 -2.71
CA GLY A 67 -17.84 5.18 -1.93
C GLY A 67 -16.84 4.86 -0.81
N LEU A 68 -15.89 5.76 -0.51
CA LEU A 68 -14.98 5.61 0.62
C LEU A 68 -15.53 6.25 1.90
N PHE A 69 -16.49 7.15 1.77
CA PHE A 69 -17.18 7.79 2.88
C PHE A 69 -18.70 7.66 2.75
N PRO A 70 -19.44 7.54 3.85
CA PRO A 70 -19.00 7.41 5.25
C PRO A 70 -18.52 6.00 5.62
N GLN A 71 -18.44 5.09 4.69
CA GLN A 71 -17.93 3.73 4.85
C GLN A 71 -17.02 3.37 3.68
N PRO A 72 -15.88 2.66 3.92
CA PRO A 72 -15.42 2.09 5.19
C PRO A 72 -14.84 3.08 6.18
N PHE A 73 -14.63 4.36 5.82
CA PHE A 73 -14.07 5.37 6.71
C PHE A 73 -15.14 6.34 7.19
N THR A 74 -15.11 6.69 8.49
CA THR A 74 -16.03 7.70 9.04
C THR A 74 -15.62 9.11 8.62
N GLY A 75 -16.59 10.05 8.67
CA GLY A 75 -16.36 11.44 8.33
C GLY A 75 -16.75 11.77 6.87
N ASP A 76 -16.02 12.68 6.29
CA ASP A 76 -16.24 13.20 4.94
C ASP A 76 -14.93 13.18 4.11
N PRO A 77 -15.00 13.45 2.80
CA PRO A 77 -13.81 13.44 1.93
C PRO A 77 -12.69 14.40 2.31
N ASN A 78 -12.94 15.41 3.15
CA ASN A 78 -11.91 16.35 3.60
C ASN A 78 -11.12 15.83 4.81
N ARG A 79 -11.57 14.73 5.46
CA ARG A 79 -10.89 14.15 6.62
C ARG A 79 -9.41 13.89 6.35
N GLY A 80 -9.09 13.34 5.18
CA GLY A 80 -7.69 13.07 4.80
C GLY A 80 -6.84 14.35 4.74
N TYR A 81 -7.38 15.39 4.11
CA TYR A 81 -6.73 16.71 4.06
C TYR A 81 -6.49 17.28 5.46
N ALA A 82 -7.53 17.32 6.28
CA ALA A 82 -7.42 17.87 7.64
C ALA A 82 -6.41 17.11 8.50
N GLY A 83 -6.40 15.76 8.39
CA GLY A 83 -5.47 14.90 9.11
C GLY A 83 -4.02 15.10 8.66
N LEU A 84 -3.75 15.15 7.36
CA LEU A 84 -2.40 15.40 6.86
C LEU A 84 -1.92 16.81 7.19
N TYR A 85 -2.80 17.82 7.08
CA TYR A 85 -2.47 19.19 7.47
C TYR A 85 -2.02 19.26 8.93
N ALA A 86 -2.79 18.62 9.84
CA ALA A 86 -2.45 18.58 11.26
C ALA A 86 -1.13 17.82 11.52
N ALA A 87 -0.88 16.72 10.80
CA ALA A 87 0.37 15.96 10.92
C ALA A 87 1.59 16.78 10.48
N LEU A 88 1.52 17.45 9.33
CA LEU A 88 2.59 18.33 8.83
C LEU A 88 2.81 19.52 9.75
N GLN A 89 1.76 20.14 10.26
CA GLN A 89 1.84 21.22 11.22
C GLN A 89 2.51 20.78 12.52
N THR A 90 2.18 19.58 12.99
CA THR A 90 2.78 19.02 14.21
C THR A 90 4.24 18.65 14.02
N SER A 91 4.64 18.16 12.85
CA SER A 91 6.05 17.87 12.54
C SER A 91 6.90 19.12 12.55
N GLY A 92 6.34 20.27 12.11
CA GLY A 92 7.00 21.57 12.08
C GLY A 92 8.28 21.62 11.23
N LYS A 93 8.47 20.66 10.33
CA LYS A 93 9.67 20.56 9.48
C LYS A 93 9.61 21.49 8.26
N HIS A 94 8.39 21.82 7.86
CA HIS A 94 8.11 22.74 6.77
C HIS A 94 7.12 23.81 7.25
N GLU A 95 7.19 24.99 6.68
CA GLU A 95 6.23 26.05 6.89
C GLU A 95 5.02 25.80 5.96
N LEU A 96 3.83 25.64 6.54
CA LEU A 96 2.59 25.53 5.79
C LEU A 96 2.11 26.92 5.40
N VAL A 97 1.95 27.15 4.11
CA VAL A 97 1.43 28.42 3.57
C VAL A 97 -0.01 28.29 3.08
N ASP A 98 -0.71 29.42 3.07
CA ASP A 98 -2.13 29.54 2.74
C ASP A 98 -2.42 29.72 1.24
N ALA A 99 -1.38 29.95 0.44
CA ALA A 99 -1.51 30.18 -0.99
C ALA A 99 -0.38 29.49 -1.76
N PRO A 100 -0.67 28.84 -2.90
CA PRO A 100 0.32 28.09 -3.65
C PRO A 100 1.48 28.96 -4.15
N GLU A 101 1.24 30.25 -4.41
CA GLU A 101 2.26 31.18 -4.90
C GLU A 101 3.36 31.47 -3.87
N LYS A 102 3.09 31.18 -2.60
CA LYS A 102 4.02 31.38 -1.48
C LYS A 102 4.84 30.12 -1.17
N ALA A 103 4.51 29.00 -1.82
CA ALA A 103 5.13 27.72 -1.55
C ALA A 103 6.34 27.47 -2.44
N ASP A 104 7.30 26.68 -1.93
CA ASP A 104 8.33 26.05 -2.73
C ASP A 104 7.77 24.80 -3.42
N LEU A 105 6.94 24.03 -2.69
CA LEU A 105 6.29 22.81 -3.16
C LEU A 105 4.78 22.89 -2.97
N VAL A 106 4.05 22.35 -3.95
CA VAL A 106 2.62 22.08 -3.84
C VAL A 106 2.42 20.59 -3.62
N LEU A 107 1.75 20.24 -2.54
CA LEU A 107 1.41 18.88 -2.15
C LEU A 107 -0.06 18.62 -2.49
N GLU A 108 -0.34 17.67 -3.35
CA GLU A 108 -1.71 17.29 -3.71
C GLU A 108 -2.05 15.94 -3.07
N LEU A 109 -2.94 15.95 -2.09
CA LEU A 109 -3.42 14.74 -1.43
C LEU A 109 -4.70 14.23 -2.10
N ARG A 110 -4.70 12.95 -2.44
CA ARG A 110 -5.88 12.22 -2.91
C ARG A 110 -6.01 10.87 -2.20
N LEU A 111 -7.23 10.53 -1.81
CA LEU A 111 -7.57 9.19 -1.35
C LEU A 111 -8.15 8.39 -2.52
N ILE A 112 -7.53 7.28 -2.86
CA ILE A 112 -7.90 6.46 -4.01
C ILE A 112 -8.27 5.04 -3.59
N ALA A 113 -9.20 4.44 -4.33
CA ALA A 113 -9.56 3.04 -4.23
C ALA A 113 -9.42 2.40 -5.61
N PRO A 114 -8.26 1.87 -5.97
CA PRO A 114 -7.94 1.45 -7.35
C PRO A 114 -8.93 0.46 -7.96
N ASN A 115 -9.57 -0.38 -7.14
CA ASN A 115 -10.60 -1.35 -7.59
C ASN A 115 -12.00 -1.04 -7.03
N GLY A 116 -12.21 0.18 -6.56
CA GLY A 116 -13.46 0.59 -5.92
C GLY A 116 -13.52 0.24 -4.42
N PRO A 117 -14.57 0.70 -3.72
CA PRO A 117 -14.69 0.58 -2.27
C PRO A 117 -14.99 -0.84 -1.78
N SER A 118 -15.49 -1.70 -2.65
CA SER A 118 -15.81 -3.09 -2.38
C SER A 118 -14.90 -3.97 -3.24
N GLY A 119 -13.74 -4.28 -2.76
CA GLY A 119 -12.84 -5.26 -3.36
C GLY A 119 -13.44 -6.66 -3.35
N ALA A 120 -14.42 -6.91 -4.19
CA ALA A 120 -15.27 -8.11 -4.11
C ALA A 120 -14.93 -9.19 -5.13
N ASN A 121 -13.81 -9.15 -5.81
CA ASN A 121 -13.44 -10.25 -6.71
C ASN A 121 -12.34 -11.14 -6.13
N LYS A 122 -12.64 -11.76 -4.98
CA LYS A 122 -11.79 -12.80 -4.37
C LYS A 122 -11.70 -14.08 -5.21
N GLN A 123 -12.38 -14.17 -6.36
CA GLN A 123 -12.45 -15.39 -7.15
C GLN A 123 -11.15 -15.74 -7.89
N ASN A 124 -10.23 -14.82 -8.04
CA ASN A 124 -8.99 -15.05 -8.81
C ASN A 124 -7.70 -15.02 -7.96
N GLY A 125 -7.80 -15.05 -6.64
CA GLY A 125 -6.60 -15.14 -5.77
C GLY A 125 -5.69 -13.91 -5.79
N ALA A 126 -6.02 -12.85 -6.53
CA ALA A 126 -5.37 -11.57 -6.44
C ALA A 126 -5.93 -10.80 -5.25
N SER A 127 -5.08 -10.35 -4.35
CA SER A 127 -5.48 -9.40 -3.32
C SER A 127 -5.87 -8.09 -4.00
N ASP A 128 -7.10 -7.61 -3.77
CA ASP A 128 -7.49 -6.29 -4.25
C ASP A 128 -6.56 -5.24 -3.64
N PRO A 129 -6.09 -4.27 -4.44
CA PRO A 129 -5.32 -3.18 -3.89
C PRO A 129 -6.13 -2.44 -2.83
N LEU A 130 -5.51 -2.25 -1.69
CA LEU A 130 -6.10 -1.53 -0.56
C LEU A 130 -6.39 -0.08 -0.95
N PRO A 131 -7.38 0.57 -0.33
CA PRO A 131 -7.48 2.02 -0.35
C PRO A 131 -6.15 2.64 0.07
N MET A 132 -5.75 3.71 -0.60
CA MET A 132 -4.46 4.34 -0.31
C MET A 132 -4.51 5.85 -0.47
N PHE A 133 -3.72 6.53 0.31
CA PHE A 133 -3.39 7.92 0.05
C PHE A 133 -2.33 8.01 -1.03
N ARG A 134 -2.50 8.97 -1.93
CA ARG A 134 -1.48 9.42 -2.86
C ARG A 134 -1.18 10.88 -2.58
N LEU A 135 0.09 11.17 -2.33
CA LEU A 135 0.61 12.52 -2.20
C LEU A 135 1.49 12.81 -3.41
N THR A 136 1.03 13.67 -4.29
CA THR A 136 1.81 14.13 -5.45
C THR A 136 2.47 15.45 -5.10
N ILE A 137 3.77 15.56 -5.33
CA ILE A 137 4.59 16.71 -4.98
C ILE A 137 5.04 17.41 -6.24
N TYR A 138 4.63 18.66 -6.37
CA TYR A 138 4.96 19.50 -7.52
C TYR A 138 5.97 20.60 -7.11
N ASP A 139 6.86 20.92 -8.01
CA ASP A 139 7.61 22.20 -7.96
C ASP A 139 6.65 23.34 -8.30
N GLN A 140 6.52 24.30 -7.40
CA GLN A 140 5.56 25.39 -7.57
C GLN A 140 5.89 26.25 -8.80
N ARG A 141 7.17 26.46 -9.09
CA ARG A 141 7.61 27.34 -10.16
C ARG A 141 7.47 26.73 -11.54
N THR A 142 7.74 25.44 -11.67
CA THR A 142 7.74 24.73 -12.96
C THR A 142 6.46 23.96 -13.21
N HIS A 143 5.67 23.69 -12.15
CA HIS A 143 4.47 22.85 -12.14
C HIS A 143 4.74 21.39 -12.56
N TYR A 144 5.99 20.95 -12.56
CA TYR A 144 6.32 19.55 -12.81
C TYR A 144 6.19 18.73 -11.51
N ILE A 145 5.75 17.48 -11.68
CA ILE A 145 5.77 16.50 -10.59
C ILE A 145 7.22 16.15 -10.30
N LEU A 146 7.65 16.41 -9.06
CA LEU A 146 8.95 16.03 -8.57
C LEU A 146 8.97 14.64 -7.96
N TRP A 147 7.89 14.27 -7.27
CA TRP A 147 7.78 13.03 -6.52
C TRP A 147 6.33 12.61 -6.32
N ALA A 148 6.13 11.34 -5.98
CA ALA A 148 4.85 10.85 -5.50
C ALA A 148 5.08 9.82 -4.40
N LEU A 149 4.32 9.96 -3.31
CA LEU A 149 4.28 9.03 -2.19
C LEU A 149 2.91 8.35 -2.17
N THR A 150 2.88 7.10 -1.75
CA THR A 150 1.64 6.36 -1.57
C THR A 150 1.68 5.60 -0.25
N GLU A 151 0.58 5.65 0.50
CA GLU A 151 0.44 4.93 1.76
C GLU A 151 -0.86 4.15 1.77
N SER A 152 -0.76 2.83 1.87
CA SER A 152 -1.92 1.94 1.90
C SER A 152 -2.62 1.99 3.25
N ILE A 153 -3.94 1.89 3.23
CA ILE A 153 -4.76 1.87 4.45
C ILE A 153 -5.25 0.45 4.65
N ASP A 154 -4.75 -0.22 5.69
CA ASP A 154 -5.19 -1.57 6.02
C ASP A 154 -6.67 -1.59 6.36
N VAL A 155 -7.41 -2.48 5.70
CA VAL A 155 -8.80 -2.74 6.02
C VAL A 155 -8.92 -3.61 7.28
N ALA A 156 -10.00 -3.42 8.03
CA ALA A 156 -10.25 -4.14 9.27
C ALA A 156 -11.73 -4.53 9.38
N ILE A 157 -12.07 -5.38 10.32
CA ILE A 157 -13.46 -5.78 10.55
C ILE A 157 -14.21 -4.70 11.35
N LEU A 158 -13.50 -4.06 12.29
CA LEU A 158 -14.10 -3.07 13.18
C LEU A 158 -13.89 -1.64 12.66
N GLN A 159 -14.95 -0.85 12.64
CA GLN A 159 -14.92 0.56 12.20
C GLN A 159 -13.83 1.37 12.91
N LYS A 160 -13.73 1.23 14.23
CA LYS A 160 -12.70 1.93 15.03
C LYS A 160 -11.27 1.59 14.56
N THR A 161 -11.06 0.36 14.09
CA THR A 161 -9.74 -0.06 13.60
C THR A 161 -9.48 0.49 12.21
N HIS A 162 -10.50 0.55 11.33
CA HIS A 162 -10.41 1.25 10.05
C HIS A 162 -9.99 2.70 10.24
N ASP A 163 -10.68 3.41 11.12
CA ASP A 163 -10.42 4.83 11.37
C ASP A 163 -9.01 5.06 11.94
N ARG A 164 -8.56 4.17 12.85
CA ARG A 164 -7.20 4.23 13.36
C ARG A 164 -6.15 3.98 12.26
N ASN A 165 -6.38 3.00 11.39
CA ASN A 165 -5.47 2.70 10.29
C ASN A 165 -5.42 3.86 9.28
N PHE A 166 -6.56 4.51 9.05
CA PHE A 166 -6.64 5.72 8.23
C PHE A 166 -5.78 6.85 8.80
N ASP A 167 -5.93 7.13 10.09
CA ASP A 167 -5.16 8.18 10.76
C ASP A 167 -3.66 7.81 10.82
N GLN A 168 -3.32 6.54 11.04
CA GLN A 168 -1.94 6.08 11.03
C GLN A 168 -1.29 6.23 9.64
N ALA A 169 -2.01 5.93 8.56
CA ALA A 169 -1.52 6.10 7.21
C ALA A 169 -1.19 7.57 6.89
N LEU A 170 -1.97 8.52 7.41
CA LEU A 170 -1.65 9.94 7.27
C LEU A 170 -0.38 10.35 8.01
N LEU A 171 -0.15 9.80 9.22
CA LEU A 171 1.07 10.04 9.98
C LEU A 171 2.30 9.45 9.27
N ASN A 172 2.16 8.25 8.72
CA ASN A 172 3.22 7.61 7.94
C ASN A 172 3.56 8.44 6.70
N LEU A 173 2.53 8.90 5.98
CA LEU A 173 2.71 9.72 4.78
C LEU A 173 3.43 11.04 5.08
N ALA A 174 3.09 11.69 6.20
CA ALA A 174 3.79 12.90 6.65
C ALA A 174 5.26 12.60 7.00
N TYR A 175 5.50 11.48 7.68
CA TYR A 175 6.85 11.02 8.00
C TYR A 175 7.68 10.75 6.74
N ASP A 176 7.10 10.08 5.74
CA ASP A 176 7.75 9.77 4.47
C ASP A 176 8.06 11.04 3.67
N PHE A 177 7.15 12.02 3.72
CA PHE A 177 7.41 13.34 3.13
C PHE A 177 8.60 14.04 3.80
N ASP A 178 8.65 14.04 5.13
CA ASP A 178 9.78 14.61 5.87
C ASP A 178 11.10 13.89 5.56
N GLN A 179 11.06 12.58 5.31
CA GLN A 179 12.24 11.82 4.92
C GLN A 179 12.73 12.17 3.51
N VAL A 180 11.84 12.15 2.51
CA VAL A 180 12.21 12.44 1.12
C VAL A 180 12.72 13.87 0.94
N THR A 181 12.24 14.80 1.77
CA THR A 181 12.75 16.18 1.80
C THR A 181 14.02 16.37 2.65
N GLY A 182 14.60 15.29 3.16
CA GLY A 182 15.84 15.31 3.93
C GLY A 182 15.73 15.97 5.31
N LYS A 183 14.52 16.09 5.85
CA LYS A 183 14.28 16.68 7.17
C LYS A 183 14.42 15.66 8.31
N LEU A 184 14.47 14.38 7.97
CA LEU A 184 14.73 13.28 8.91
C LEU A 184 15.97 12.50 8.46
N PRO A 185 16.71 11.91 9.40
CA PRO A 185 17.81 11.03 9.04
C PRO A 185 17.28 9.80 8.29
N PRO A 186 18.07 9.24 7.36
CA PRO A 186 17.69 8.00 6.71
C PRO A 186 17.50 6.89 7.76
N PRO A 187 16.59 5.94 7.52
CA PRO A 187 16.44 4.80 8.42
C PRO A 187 17.76 4.06 8.53
N ASN A 188 18.11 3.66 9.76
CA ASN A 188 19.30 2.88 9.98
C ASN A 188 19.30 1.64 9.09
N PRO A 189 20.37 1.33 8.35
CA PRO A 189 20.45 0.10 7.60
C PRO A 189 20.23 -1.08 8.56
N PRO A 190 19.54 -2.14 8.10
CA PRO A 190 19.34 -3.34 8.93
C PRO A 190 20.71 -3.83 9.39
N ALA A 191 20.85 -4.09 10.70
CA ALA A 191 22.09 -4.63 11.26
C ALA A 191 22.48 -5.90 10.49
N SER A 192 23.65 -5.88 9.85
CA SER A 192 24.20 -7.04 9.18
C SER A 192 24.54 -8.09 10.24
N HIS A 193 23.74 -9.16 10.27
CA HIS A 193 24.00 -10.36 11.08
C HIS A 193 24.84 -11.36 10.31
#